data_9e664bbc213556f980a5a6066c563925
#
_entry.id   9e664bbc213556f980a5a6066c563925
#
_cell.length_a   1.000
_cell.length_b   1.000
_cell.length_c   1.000
_cell.angle_alpha   90.00
_cell.angle_beta   90.00
_cell.angle_gamma   90.00
#
_symmetry.space_group_name_H-M   'P 1'
#
loop_
_entity.id
_entity.type
_entity.pdbx_description
1 polymer ?
#
loop_
_entity_poly.entity_id
_entity_poly.type
_entity_poly.pdbx_seq_one_letter_code
_entity_poly.pdbx_strand_id
1 'polypeptide(L)'
;SDYSKDAMAYILPPLVKHDVVIVSGLAKGADAMAHQFTHELGGKTIGVLGHGHFIRYPKENSAIYDIMEKHHLTLSEYPPYVTPEKWYFLMRNRLISGLSQAVVITEAKEKSGTVNTLQHALDNGREVFCVPGPITSLLSLGPNQSLLEGAKPVWNGFQIIEELQGIASRK
;
A
#
# COMPACT_ATOMS: atom_id res chain seq x y z
N SER A 1 -10.94 7.61 0.42
CA SER A 1 -11.87 8.53 -0.25
C SER A 1 -12.13 8.12 -1.68
N ASP A 2 -13.06 8.79 -2.36
CA ASP A 2 -13.31 8.60 -3.79
C ASP A 2 -12.08 8.99 -4.61
N TYR A 3 -11.38 10.05 -4.20
CA TYR A 3 -10.13 10.45 -4.86
C TYR A 3 -9.06 9.35 -4.86
N SER A 4 -8.88 8.66 -3.73
CA SER A 4 -7.94 7.52 -3.67
C SER A 4 -8.39 6.38 -4.58
N LYS A 5 -9.69 6.13 -4.68
CA LYS A 5 -10.27 5.15 -5.59
C LYS A 5 -9.98 5.51 -7.05
N ASP A 6 -10.22 6.76 -7.42
CA ASP A 6 -9.96 7.25 -8.77
C ASP A 6 -8.46 7.18 -9.11
N ALA A 7 -7.58 7.60 -8.21
CA ALA A 7 -6.14 7.50 -8.39
C ALA A 7 -5.70 6.05 -8.64
N MET A 8 -6.22 5.09 -7.87
CA MET A 8 -5.93 3.66 -8.05
C MET A 8 -6.39 3.14 -9.41
N ALA A 9 -7.49 3.65 -9.96
CA ALA A 9 -7.98 3.27 -11.29
C ALA A 9 -7.01 3.66 -12.42
N TYR A 10 -6.15 4.65 -12.22
CA TYR A 10 -5.08 5.02 -13.16
C TYR A 10 -3.75 4.33 -12.87
N ILE A 11 -3.49 3.98 -11.61
CA ILE A 11 -2.19 3.45 -11.19
C ILE A 11 -2.14 1.92 -11.31
N LEU A 12 -3.17 1.21 -10.85
CA LEU A 12 -3.12 -0.25 -10.75
C LEU A 12 -3.15 -1.00 -12.10
N PRO A 13 -3.95 -0.62 -13.11
CA PRO A 13 -4.03 -1.40 -14.34
C PRO A 13 -2.69 -1.56 -15.07
N PRO A 14 -1.84 -0.52 -15.26
CA PRO A 14 -0.52 -0.71 -15.82
C PRO A 14 0.38 -1.61 -14.98
N LEU A 15 0.34 -1.50 -13.64
CA LEU A 15 1.14 -2.34 -12.74
C LEU A 15 0.76 -3.81 -12.86
N VAL A 16 -0.54 -4.11 -12.83
CA VAL A 16 -1.05 -5.49 -12.98
C VAL A 16 -0.67 -6.07 -14.35
N LYS A 17 -0.80 -5.27 -15.42
CA LYS A 17 -0.41 -5.69 -16.77
C LYS A 17 1.08 -6.04 -16.89
N HIS A 18 1.93 -5.48 -16.04
CA HIS A 18 3.37 -5.77 -16.00
C HIS A 18 3.75 -6.73 -14.86
N ASP A 19 2.79 -7.54 -14.39
CA ASP A 19 2.99 -8.55 -13.34
C ASP A 19 3.55 -8.00 -12.02
N VAL A 20 3.33 -6.73 -11.72
CA VAL A 20 3.72 -6.12 -10.45
C VAL A 20 2.79 -6.63 -9.35
N VAL A 21 3.37 -7.17 -8.28
CA VAL A 21 2.63 -7.63 -7.10
C VAL A 21 2.33 -6.45 -6.17
N ILE A 22 1.07 -6.28 -5.80
CA ILE A 22 0.63 -5.21 -4.90
C ILE A 22 0.70 -5.69 -3.46
N VAL A 23 1.44 -4.97 -2.61
CA VAL A 23 1.59 -5.29 -1.18
C VAL A 23 0.88 -4.22 -0.36
N SER A 24 -0.03 -4.62 0.53
CA SER A 24 -0.71 -3.68 1.42
C SER A 24 -1.13 -4.36 2.73
N GLY A 25 -1.82 -3.63 3.61
CA GLY A 25 -2.02 -4.03 4.99
C GLY A 25 -3.42 -4.51 5.36
N LEU A 26 -4.35 -4.63 4.42
CA LEU A 26 -5.75 -4.97 4.70
C LEU A 26 -6.48 -4.01 5.68
N ALA A 27 -5.94 -2.82 5.91
CA ALA A 27 -6.60 -1.78 6.68
C ALA A 27 -7.84 -1.24 5.95
N LYS A 28 -8.69 -0.52 6.67
CA LYS A 28 -9.88 0.13 6.08
C LYS A 28 -9.46 1.24 5.11
N GLY A 29 -10.13 1.33 3.97
CA GLY A 29 -9.91 2.39 2.98
C GLY A 29 -8.95 1.98 1.88
N ALA A 30 -7.83 2.71 1.69
CA ALA A 30 -6.92 2.52 0.57
C ALA A 30 -6.37 1.09 0.46
N ASP A 31 -6.01 0.46 1.57
CA ASP A 31 -5.48 -0.92 1.58
C ASP A 31 -6.51 -1.92 1.01
N ALA A 32 -7.74 -1.89 1.52
CA ALA A 32 -8.81 -2.78 1.08
C ALA A 32 -9.13 -2.56 -0.42
N MET A 33 -9.17 -1.30 -0.86
CA MET A 33 -9.39 -0.95 -2.27
C MET A 33 -8.24 -1.45 -3.15
N ALA A 34 -6.99 -1.33 -2.71
CA ALA A 34 -5.84 -1.81 -3.47
C ALA A 34 -5.90 -3.33 -3.70
N HIS A 35 -6.25 -4.11 -2.68
CA HIS A 35 -6.42 -5.55 -2.82
C HIS A 35 -7.58 -5.91 -3.74
N GLN A 36 -8.74 -5.28 -3.54
CA GLN A 36 -9.94 -5.54 -4.33
C GLN A 36 -9.71 -5.23 -5.82
N PHE A 37 -9.21 -4.04 -6.15
CA PHE A 37 -8.95 -3.66 -7.54
C PHE A 37 -7.91 -4.54 -8.21
N THR A 38 -6.85 -4.89 -7.48
CA THR A 38 -5.83 -5.80 -7.99
C THR A 38 -6.44 -7.17 -8.32
N HIS A 39 -7.32 -7.70 -7.47
CA HIS A 39 -8.04 -8.94 -7.73
C HIS A 39 -8.96 -8.83 -8.95
N GLU A 40 -9.77 -7.78 -9.03
CA GLU A 40 -10.69 -7.53 -10.15
C GLU A 40 -9.96 -7.40 -11.49
N LEU A 41 -8.74 -6.87 -11.49
CA LEU A 41 -7.86 -6.77 -12.65
C LEU A 41 -7.12 -8.08 -12.99
N GLY A 42 -7.31 -9.14 -12.21
CA GLY A 42 -6.61 -10.42 -12.38
C GLY A 42 -5.15 -10.41 -11.93
N GLY A 43 -4.74 -9.40 -11.15
CA GLY A 43 -3.38 -9.25 -10.62
C GLY A 43 -3.14 -10.08 -9.36
N LYS A 44 -1.92 -9.96 -8.82
CA LYS A 44 -1.48 -10.64 -7.59
C LYS A 44 -1.29 -9.63 -6.47
N THR A 45 -1.71 -9.98 -5.25
CA THR A 45 -1.54 -9.11 -4.10
C THR A 45 -1.14 -9.87 -2.85
N ILE A 46 -0.42 -9.20 -1.94
CA ILE A 46 0.03 -9.72 -0.66
C ILE A 46 -0.54 -8.84 0.45
N GLY A 47 -1.34 -9.43 1.33
CA GLY A 47 -1.85 -8.78 2.53
C GLY A 47 -0.94 -9.04 3.73
N VAL A 48 -0.35 -7.99 4.29
CA VAL A 48 0.46 -8.11 5.51
C VAL A 48 -0.41 -7.77 6.71
N LEU A 49 -0.51 -8.68 7.68
CA LEU A 49 -1.41 -8.55 8.83
C LEU A 49 -0.68 -7.98 10.05
N GLY A 50 -1.36 -7.13 10.82
CA GLY A 50 -0.94 -6.70 12.15
C GLY A 50 -1.57 -7.52 13.29
N HIS A 51 -1.87 -8.80 13.02
CA HIS A 51 -2.51 -9.74 13.96
C HIS A 51 -2.37 -11.18 13.43
N GLY A 52 -2.81 -12.18 14.19
CA GLY A 52 -2.78 -13.57 13.78
C GLY A 52 -3.75 -13.91 12.64
N HIS A 53 -3.42 -14.92 11.84
CA HIS A 53 -4.17 -15.32 10.64
C HIS A 53 -5.63 -15.72 10.90
N PHE A 54 -5.97 -16.23 12.08
CA PHE A 54 -7.34 -16.63 12.40
C PHE A 54 -8.21 -15.47 12.88
N ILE A 55 -7.68 -14.25 12.88
CA ILE A 55 -8.43 -13.05 13.21
C ILE A 55 -8.68 -12.26 11.93
N ARG A 56 -9.90 -11.80 11.72
CA ARG A 56 -10.27 -10.89 10.62
C ARG A 56 -10.53 -9.50 11.18
N TYR A 57 -9.65 -8.58 10.86
CA TYR A 57 -9.72 -7.20 11.32
C TYR A 57 -9.23 -6.20 10.24
N PRO A 58 -9.97 -5.13 9.97
CA PRO A 58 -11.29 -4.82 10.53
C PRO A 58 -12.40 -5.75 9.98
N LYS A 59 -13.47 -5.95 10.73
CA LYS A 59 -14.57 -6.87 10.35
C LYS A 59 -15.26 -6.47 9.05
N GLU A 60 -15.29 -5.18 8.76
CA GLU A 60 -15.86 -4.63 7.53
C GLU A 60 -15.17 -5.14 6.26
N ASN A 61 -13.92 -5.57 6.37
CA ASN A 61 -13.13 -6.10 5.26
C ASN A 61 -13.29 -7.62 5.10
N SER A 62 -14.25 -8.28 5.76
CA SER A 62 -14.41 -9.74 5.71
C SER A 62 -14.48 -10.30 4.29
N ALA A 63 -15.15 -9.62 3.37
CA ALA A 63 -15.21 -10.02 1.96
C ALA A 63 -13.83 -10.00 1.28
N ILE A 64 -12.99 -9.02 1.62
CA ILE A 64 -11.62 -8.96 1.10
C ILE A 64 -10.77 -10.10 1.70
N TYR A 65 -10.96 -10.44 2.97
CA TYR A 65 -10.30 -11.61 3.57
C TYR A 65 -10.65 -12.90 2.84
N ASP A 66 -11.92 -13.12 2.45
CA ASP A 66 -12.33 -14.28 1.67
C ASP A 66 -11.62 -14.35 0.30
N ILE A 67 -11.45 -13.21 -0.35
CA ILE A 67 -10.71 -13.09 -1.62
C ILE A 67 -9.23 -13.40 -1.39
N MET A 68 -8.63 -12.81 -0.37
CA MET A 68 -7.21 -12.98 -0.06
C MET A 68 -6.87 -14.43 0.28
N GLU A 69 -7.67 -15.08 1.12
CA GLU A 69 -7.47 -16.47 1.55
C GLU A 69 -7.60 -17.48 0.39
N LYS A 70 -8.46 -17.19 -0.59
CA LYS A 70 -8.71 -18.10 -1.71
C LYS A 70 -7.76 -17.90 -2.89
N HIS A 71 -7.31 -16.68 -3.15
CA HIS A 71 -6.68 -16.32 -4.41
C HIS A 71 -5.31 -15.65 -4.28
N HIS A 72 -4.94 -15.23 -3.08
CA HIS A 72 -3.75 -14.41 -2.85
C HIS A 72 -2.95 -14.90 -1.64
N LEU A 73 -1.95 -14.11 -1.22
CA LEU A 73 -1.11 -14.41 -0.07
C LEU A 73 -1.41 -13.46 1.09
N THR A 74 -1.51 -14.01 2.30
CA THR A 74 -1.47 -13.23 3.54
C THR A 74 -0.24 -13.61 4.35
N LEU A 75 0.42 -12.62 4.95
CA LEU A 75 1.60 -12.77 5.79
C LEU A 75 1.36 -12.16 7.16
N SER A 76 1.86 -12.82 8.21
CA SER A 76 1.85 -12.30 9.57
C SER A 76 3.10 -12.75 10.32
N GLU A 77 3.65 -11.87 11.16
CA GLU A 77 4.66 -12.21 12.17
C GLU A 77 4.07 -12.69 13.49
N TYR A 78 2.75 -12.63 13.63
CA TYR A 78 2.06 -12.94 14.88
C TYR A 78 1.54 -14.38 14.89
N PRO A 79 1.55 -15.06 16.05
CA PRO A 79 0.87 -16.34 16.21
C PRO A 79 -0.59 -16.29 15.76
N PRO A 80 -1.18 -17.40 15.29
CA PRO A 80 -2.48 -17.42 14.58
C PRO A 80 -3.66 -16.76 15.29
N TYR A 81 -3.71 -16.77 16.61
CA TYR A 81 -4.84 -16.27 17.41
C TYR A 81 -4.57 -14.90 18.08
N VAL A 82 -3.44 -14.27 17.79
CA VAL A 82 -3.12 -12.95 18.37
C VAL A 82 -4.08 -11.89 17.85
N THR A 83 -4.77 -11.24 18.77
CA THR A 83 -5.72 -10.15 18.50
C THR A 83 -4.99 -8.86 18.09
N PRO A 84 -5.63 -7.99 17.29
CA PRO A 84 -5.00 -6.76 16.83
C PRO A 84 -4.81 -5.74 17.97
N GLU A 85 -3.63 -5.13 18.00
CA GLU A 85 -3.27 -4.01 18.86
C GLU A 85 -2.79 -2.83 18.01
N LYS A 86 -3.04 -1.58 18.46
CA LYS A 86 -2.71 -0.38 17.65
C LYS A 86 -1.24 -0.34 17.22
N TRP A 87 -0.33 -0.68 18.09
CA TRP A 87 1.10 -0.63 17.81
C TRP A 87 1.56 -1.75 16.88
N TYR A 88 0.82 -2.88 16.77
CA TYR A 88 1.10 -3.95 15.80
C TYR A 88 1.00 -3.47 14.36
N PHE A 89 0.06 -2.57 14.07
CA PHE A 89 -0.08 -2.01 12.73
C PHE A 89 1.09 -1.12 12.34
N LEU A 90 1.66 -0.37 13.29
CA LEU A 90 2.85 0.44 13.06
C LEU A 90 4.08 -0.46 12.82
N MET A 91 4.25 -1.49 13.63
CA MET A 91 5.34 -2.46 13.48
C MET A 91 5.23 -3.24 12.17
N ARG A 92 4.03 -3.63 11.77
CA ARG A 92 3.77 -4.34 10.52
C ARG A 92 4.18 -3.54 9.28
N ASN A 93 4.05 -2.21 9.30
CA ASN A 93 4.30 -1.35 8.14
C ASN A 93 5.74 -1.48 7.60
N ARG A 94 6.73 -1.81 8.45
CA ARG A 94 8.10 -2.12 8.01
C ARG A 94 8.16 -3.32 7.06
N LEU A 95 7.25 -4.29 7.21
CA LEU A 95 7.19 -5.46 6.33
C LEU A 95 6.60 -5.08 4.96
N ILE A 96 5.59 -4.21 4.93
CA ILE A 96 5.03 -3.71 3.67
C ILE A 96 6.13 -3.03 2.85
N SER A 97 6.85 -2.08 3.44
CA SER A 97 7.94 -1.39 2.76
C SER A 97 9.13 -2.31 2.46
N GLY A 98 9.46 -3.23 3.38
CA GLY A 98 10.56 -4.18 3.21
C GLY A 98 10.35 -5.17 2.06
N LEU A 99 9.13 -5.65 1.86
CA LEU A 99 8.73 -6.55 0.77
C LEU A 99 8.58 -5.83 -0.58
N SER A 100 8.47 -4.51 -0.57
CA SER A 100 8.20 -3.72 -1.77
C SER A 100 9.49 -3.15 -2.37
N GLN A 101 9.50 -2.93 -3.67
CA GLN A 101 10.55 -2.20 -4.39
C GLN A 101 10.26 -0.69 -4.40
N ALA A 102 8.97 -0.33 -4.38
CA ALA A 102 8.49 1.03 -4.29
C ALA A 102 7.27 1.11 -3.38
N VAL A 103 7.05 2.26 -2.75
CA VAL A 103 5.87 2.57 -1.93
C VAL A 103 5.10 3.70 -2.58
N VAL A 104 3.78 3.53 -2.71
CA VAL A 104 2.88 4.54 -3.27
C VAL A 104 1.92 5.02 -2.18
N ILE A 105 1.88 6.32 -1.94
CA ILE A 105 0.96 6.95 -1.01
C ILE A 105 -0.09 7.73 -1.80
N THR A 106 -1.35 7.28 -1.70
CA THR A 106 -2.48 7.94 -2.37
C THR A 106 -3.07 9.06 -1.52
N GLU A 107 -3.27 8.78 -0.23
CA GLU A 107 -3.82 9.72 0.74
C GLU A 107 -3.28 9.42 2.14
N ALA A 108 -3.01 10.47 2.89
CA ALA A 108 -2.61 10.39 4.29
C ALA A 108 -2.82 11.72 5.00
N LYS A 109 -3.29 11.67 6.24
CA LYS A 109 -3.20 12.85 7.13
C LYS A 109 -1.74 13.07 7.53
N GLU A 110 -1.39 14.33 7.86
CA GLU A 110 -0.03 14.73 8.25
C GLU A 110 0.60 13.83 9.33
N LYS A 111 -0.18 13.39 10.32
CA LYS A 111 0.27 12.52 11.42
C LYS A 111 -0.43 11.15 11.34
N SER A 112 -0.25 10.43 10.25
CA SER A 112 -0.86 9.10 10.07
C SER A 112 0.18 7.98 10.14
N GLY A 113 -0.29 6.73 10.31
CA GLY A 113 0.56 5.53 10.18
C GLY A 113 1.23 5.41 8.81
N THR A 114 0.73 6.09 7.80
CA THR A 114 1.31 6.14 6.45
C THR A 114 2.67 6.86 6.44
N VAL A 115 2.84 7.89 7.27
CA VAL A 115 4.13 8.57 7.46
C VAL A 115 5.17 7.59 8.04
N ASN A 116 4.77 6.70 8.92
CA ASN A 116 5.63 5.63 9.43
C ASN A 116 6.05 4.65 8.30
N THR A 117 5.13 4.29 7.40
CA THR A 117 5.46 3.45 6.24
C THR A 117 6.45 4.15 5.31
N LEU A 118 6.29 5.46 5.10
CA LEU A 118 7.22 6.26 4.31
C LEU A 118 8.61 6.26 4.91
N GLN A 119 8.73 6.49 6.23
CA GLN A 119 10.03 6.47 6.90
C GLN A 119 10.71 5.11 6.74
N HIS A 120 9.99 4.02 6.96
CA HIS A 120 10.52 2.67 6.72
C HIS A 120 10.92 2.43 5.25
N ALA A 121 10.20 3.02 4.31
CA ALA A 121 10.58 2.91 2.90
C ALA A 121 11.91 3.61 2.61
N LEU A 122 12.09 4.83 3.13
CA LEU A 122 13.34 5.58 3.00
C LEU A 122 14.51 4.84 3.68
N ASP A 123 14.32 4.36 4.91
CA ASP A 123 15.33 3.61 5.66
C ASP A 123 15.75 2.31 4.94
N ASN A 124 14.84 1.71 4.18
CA ASN A 124 15.10 0.53 3.36
C ASN A 124 15.59 0.85 1.92
N GLY A 125 15.83 2.12 1.61
CA GLY A 125 16.26 2.55 0.28
C GLY A 125 15.24 2.26 -0.83
N ARG A 126 13.93 2.34 -0.50
CA ARG A 126 12.85 2.12 -1.45
C ARG A 126 12.46 3.42 -2.13
N GLU A 127 12.05 3.32 -3.38
CA GLU A 127 11.45 4.46 -4.07
C GLU A 127 10.10 4.81 -3.45
N VAL A 128 9.86 6.10 -3.26
CA VAL A 128 8.59 6.60 -2.70
C VAL A 128 7.89 7.48 -3.72
N PHE A 129 6.65 7.14 -3.99
CA PHE A 129 5.75 7.88 -4.86
C PHE A 129 4.56 8.41 -4.06
N CYS A 130 4.15 9.63 -4.37
CA CYS A 130 2.97 10.24 -3.78
C CYS A 130 2.03 10.76 -4.86
N VAL A 131 0.75 10.47 -4.70
CA VAL A 131 -0.29 11.06 -5.56
C VAL A 131 -0.52 12.50 -5.10
N PRO A 132 -0.27 13.52 -5.94
CA PRO A 132 -0.56 14.91 -5.59
C PRO A 132 -2.05 15.10 -5.33
N GLY A 133 -2.42 15.78 -4.28
CA GLY A 133 -3.82 15.98 -3.93
C GLY A 133 -4.20 17.45 -3.72
N PRO A 134 -5.52 17.74 -3.69
CA PRO A 134 -6.02 19.10 -3.49
C PRO A 134 -5.52 19.70 -2.18
N ILE A 135 -5.03 20.94 -2.19
CA ILE A 135 -4.55 21.63 -0.98
C ILE A 135 -5.66 21.89 0.05
N THR A 136 -6.91 21.75 -0.36
CA THR A 136 -8.10 21.88 0.51
C THR A 136 -8.46 20.57 1.22
N SER A 137 -7.82 19.44 0.89
CA SER A 137 -8.08 18.15 1.52
C SER A 137 -7.07 17.85 2.61
N LEU A 138 -7.53 17.53 3.81
CA LEU A 138 -6.69 17.08 4.92
C LEU A 138 -5.97 15.75 4.63
N LEU A 139 -6.52 14.94 3.71
CA LEU A 139 -5.91 13.68 3.30
C LEU A 139 -4.78 13.85 2.27
N SER A 140 -4.65 15.04 1.71
CA SER A 140 -3.55 15.39 0.79
C SER A 140 -2.33 15.98 1.50
N LEU A 141 -2.44 16.31 2.79
CA LEU A 141 -1.35 16.95 3.53
C LEU A 141 -0.11 16.05 3.60
N GLY A 142 -0.30 14.77 3.94
CA GLY A 142 0.81 13.81 4.01
C GLY A 142 1.52 13.63 2.66
N PRO A 143 0.82 13.24 1.58
CA PRO A 143 1.41 13.14 0.25
C PRO A 143 2.09 14.43 -0.22
N ASN A 144 1.44 15.59 -0.11
CA ASN A 144 1.99 16.85 -0.55
C ASN A 144 3.24 17.26 0.24
N GLN A 145 3.28 17.00 1.55
CA GLN A 145 4.47 17.21 2.37
C GLN A 145 5.60 16.26 1.94
N SER A 146 5.29 14.99 1.69
CA SER A 146 6.28 14.02 1.24
C SER A 146 6.89 14.37 -0.11
N LEU A 147 6.12 14.99 -1.02
CA LEU A 147 6.64 15.52 -2.29
C LEU A 147 7.68 16.62 -2.08
N LEU A 148 7.50 17.50 -1.09
CA LEU A 148 8.49 18.53 -0.73
C LEU A 148 9.76 17.90 -0.13
N GLU A 149 9.64 16.74 0.51
CA GLU A 149 10.73 15.98 1.12
C GLU A 149 11.44 15.04 0.14
N GLY A 150 11.06 15.04 -1.13
CA GLY A 150 11.74 14.30 -2.20
C GLY A 150 11.04 13.05 -2.69
N ALA A 151 9.82 12.75 -2.26
CA ALA A 151 9.01 11.71 -2.88
C ALA A 151 8.67 12.11 -4.33
N LYS A 152 8.54 11.12 -5.20
CA LYS A 152 8.24 11.34 -6.63
C LYS A 152 6.72 11.49 -6.83
N PRO A 153 6.25 12.50 -7.57
CA PRO A 153 4.84 12.58 -7.91
C PRO A 153 4.44 11.47 -8.86
N VAL A 154 3.25 10.90 -8.65
CA VAL A 154 2.69 9.86 -9.51
C VAL A 154 1.20 10.08 -9.76
N TRP A 155 0.78 9.91 -11.01
CA TRP A 155 -0.62 9.94 -11.43
C TRP A 155 -0.96 8.83 -12.44
N ASN A 156 0.04 7.98 -12.77
CA ASN A 156 -0.12 6.86 -13.70
C ASN A 156 0.88 5.75 -13.35
N GLY A 157 0.43 4.50 -13.42
CA GLY A 157 1.26 3.33 -13.08
C GLY A 157 2.48 3.12 -13.98
N PHE A 158 2.49 3.63 -15.20
CA PHE A 158 3.67 3.55 -16.08
C PHE A 158 4.89 4.29 -15.51
N GLN A 159 4.70 5.40 -14.80
CA GLN A 159 5.79 6.12 -14.14
C GLN A 159 6.53 5.24 -13.12
N ILE A 160 5.79 4.40 -12.40
CA ILE A 160 6.36 3.45 -11.44
C ILE A 160 7.11 2.35 -12.16
N ILE A 161 6.56 1.81 -13.26
CA ILE A 161 7.19 0.74 -14.06
C ILE A 161 8.52 1.22 -14.63
N GLU A 162 8.57 2.40 -15.21
CA GLU A 162 9.79 2.99 -15.77
C GLU A 162 10.89 3.09 -14.70
N GLU A 163 10.54 3.55 -13.50
CA GLU A 163 11.49 3.65 -12.40
C GLU A 163 11.98 2.28 -11.93
N LEU A 164 11.08 1.30 -11.77
CA LEU A 164 11.44 -0.07 -11.37
C LEU A 164 12.34 -0.74 -12.41
N GLN A 165 12.11 -0.53 -13.70
CA GLN A 165 12.97 -1.03 -14.78
C GLN A 165 14.33 -0.35 -14.78
N GLY A 166 14.38 0.96 -14.53
CA GLY A 166 15.63 1.72 -14.38
C GLY A 166 16.49 1.22 -13.21
N ILE A 167 15.87 0.79 -12.10
CA ILE A 167 16.58 0.18 -10.96
C ILE A 167 17.11 -1.21 -11.34
N ALA A 168 16.34 -2.02 -12.05
CA ALA A 168 16.76 -3.37 -12.45
C ALA A 168 17.96 -3.34 -13.41
N SER A 169 18.06 -2.33 -14.28
CA SER A 169 19.16 -2.16 -15.24
C SER A 169 20.44 -1.59 -14.62
N ARG A 170 20.40 -1.11 -13.37
CA ARG A 170 21.58 -0.58 -12.64
C ARG A 170 22.25 -1.62 -11.72
N LYS A 171 21.68 -2.81 -11.59
CA LYS A 171 22.20 -3.93 -10.81
C LYS A 171 22.84 -4.97 -11.74
#